data_b9db68889ecf9337136a38f3a80e854c
#
_entry.id   b9db68889ecf9337136a38f3a80e854c
#
_cell.length_a   1.000
_cell.length_b   1.000
_cell.length_c   1.000
_cell.angle_alpha   90.00
_cell.angle_beta   90.00
_cell.angle_gamma   90.00
#
_symmetry.space_group_name_H-M   'P 1'
#
loop_
_entity.id
_entity.type
_entity.pdbx_description
1 polymer ?
#
loop_
_entity_poly.entity_id
_entity_poly.type
_entity_poly.pdbx_seq_one_letter_code
_entity_poly.pdbx_strand_id
1 'polypeptide(L)'
;MLRAFEAVALAILVLFAADAPGGRAADAGPPATPVDVVSDVYHGVTVADPYHWLENGADPKVHDWSVAQDNRTRAYLDALALRQPIYDHLFKLNAQTSPSYSRLRPTGDRIFATYNQPPKQQPMIAMLGRDVDPATARVIVDPNTLDPTGATAIDWFVPSPDGTKLAVSLSARGSEDGSLHIFDVDTAKETGEVIPRVQHPTGGGSLAWAADGTGFYYTRYPGPERPAEEQHFYQRIYFHQLGTDPAGDTYVAGRDFPKVAEIALDNHQNSRVIVAAVANGDGGEFAHYLIGPGHRVTQVTRFEDQITAVVAGPDDNLYLISRHNAPHGKLLRLPVSDPGFGACDRNHSPRRTRVAGRRRVRRHPGGGYTKGAICARAGGRPVAGRTLRP
;
A
#
# COMPACT_ATOMS: atom_id res chain seq x y z
N MET A 1 -25.55 -62.85 -17.03
CA MET A 1 -25.81 -61.45 -16.70
C MET A 1 -24.57 -60.53 -16.78
N LEU A 2 -23.36 -61.05 -16.94
CA LEU A 2 -22.15 -60.21 -16.99
C LEU A 2 -21.84 -59.58 -18.36
N ARG A 3 -22.37 -60.14 -19.44
CA ARG A 3 -22.08 -59.60 -20.81
C ARG A 3 -23.00 -58.48 -21.29
N ALA A 4 -24.07 -58.18 -20.58
CA ALA A 4 -24.95 -57.05 -20.89
C ALA A 4 -24.48 -55.70 -20.26
N PHE A 5 -23.63 -55.75 -19.23
CA PHE A 5 -23.09 -54.54 -18.56
C PHE A 5 -21.93 -53.91 -19.32
N GLU A 6 -21.11 -54.73 -19.99
CA GLU A 6 -19.95 -54.18 -20.76
C GLU A 6 -20.39 -53.47 -22.05
N ALA A 7 -21.49 -53.90 -22.68
CA ALA A 7 -22.00 -53.22 -23.90
C ALA A 7 -22.66 -51.86 -23.59
N VAL A 8 -23.26 -51.65 -22.41
CA VAL A 8 -23.85 -50.37 -21.98
C VAL A 8 -22.78 -49.40 -21.52
N ALA A 9 -21.70 -49.85 -20.85
CA ALA A 9 -20.60 -48.98 -20.46
C ALA A 9 -19.81 -48.44 -21.68
N LEU A 10 -19.64 -49.26 -22.75
CA LEU A 10 -18.95 -48.81 -23.96
C LEU A 10 -19.81 -47.90 -24.83
N ALA A 11 -21.14 -48.04 -24.82
CA ALA A 11 -22.07 -47.15 -25.54
C ALA A 11 -22.18 -45.76 -24.86
N ILE A 12 -22.06 -45.68 -23.53
CA ILE A 12 -22.03 -44.40 -22.83
C ILE A 12 -20.70 -43.65 -23.01
N LEU A 13 -19.58 -44.37 -23.17
CA LEU A 13 -18.27 -43.73 -23.43
C LEU A 13 -18.15 -43.17 -24.84
N VAL A 14 -18.87 -43.74 -25.82
CA VAL A 14 -18.88 -43.28 -27.22
C VAL A 14 -19.85 -42.11 -27.43
N LEU A 15 -20.88 -41.96 -26.59
CA LEU A 15 -21.85 -40.86 -26.71
C LEU A 15 -21.33 -39.55 -26.08
N PHE A 16 -20.28 -39.59 -25.23
CA PHE A 16 -19.63 -38.36 -24.72
C PHE A 16 -18.46 -37.88 -25.58
N ALA A 17 -18.10 -38.59 -26.63
CA ALA A 17 -17.01 -38.19 -27.54
C ALA A 17 -17.51 -37.53 -28.86
N ALA A 18 -18.82 -37.32 -29.04
CA ALA A 18 -19.38 -36.94 -30.35
C ALA A 18 -20.00 -35.54 -30.44
N ASP A 19 -19.97 -34.72 -29.36
CA ASP A 19 -20.44 -33.35 -29.43
C ASP A 19 -19.48 -32.37 -28.75
N ALA A 20 -18.32 -32.17 -29.36
CA ALA A 20 -17.57 -30.94 -29.24
C ALA A 20 -17.65 -30.20 -30.59
N PRO A 21 -18.65 -29.37 -30.84
CA PRO A 21 -18.60 -28.41 -31.92
C PRO A 21 -17.72 -27.24 -31.50
N GLY A 22 -16.46 -27.49 -31.36
CA GLY A 22 -15.44 -26.50 -31.20
C GLY A 22 -14.60 -26.47 -32.43
N GLY A 23 -15.07 -25.82 -33.47
CA GLY A 23 -14.18 -25.36 -34.52
C GLY A 23 -13.11 -24.51 -33.86
N ARG A 24 -11.96 -25.10 -33.54
CA ARG A 24 -10.75 -24.34 -33.25
C ARG A 24 -10.55 -23.45 -34.48
N ALA A 25 -10.81 -22.15 -34.35
CA ALA A 25 -10.23 -21.19 -35.25
C ALA A 25 -8.76 -21.58 -35.35
N ALA A 26 -8.26 -21.81 -36.55
CA ALA A 26 -6.86 -22.17 -36.74
C ALA A 26 -6.04 -21.10 -36.04
N ASP A 27 -5.33 -21.50 -35.00
CA ASP A 27 -4.49 -20.58 -34.23
C ASP A 27 -3.40 -20.09 -35.18
N ALA A 28 -3.56 -18.89 -35.68
CA ALA A 28 -2.59 -18.23 -36.57
C ALA A 28 -1.35 -17.85 -35.75
N GLY A 29 -0.85 -18.68 -34.90
CA GLY A 29 0.36 -18.47 -34.10
C GLY A 29 0.58 -17.05 -33.56
N PRO A 30 1.45 -16.82 -32.62
CA PRO A 30 1.75 -15.47 -32.16
C PRO A 30 2.39 -14.65 -33.30
N PRO A 31 2.13 -13.32 -33.38
CA PRO A 31 2.87 -12.43 -34.25
C PRO A 31 4.38 -12.63 -34.10
N ALA A 32 5.11 -12.54 -35.21
CA ALA A 32 6.57 -12.69 -35.16
C ALA A 32 7.19 -11.67 -34.24
N THR A 33 8.09 -12.13 -33.37
CA THR A 33 8.88 -11.25 -32.49
C THR A 33 10.29 -11.17 -33.09
N PRO A 34 10.70 -10.02 -33.63
CA PRO A 34 12.05 -9.85 -34.20
C PRO A 34 13.13 -10.13 -33.13
N VAL A 35 14.19 -10.79 -33.57
CA VAL A 35 15.37 -11.08 -32.75
C VAL A 35 16.43 -10.04 -33.09
N ASP A 36 16.85 -9.29 -32.04
CA ASP A 36 17.93 -8.31 -32.11
C ASP A 36 18.81 -8.48 -30.85
N VAL A 37 19.90 -9.23 -31.00
CA VAL A 37 20.69 -9.70 -29.86
C VAL A 37 21.58 -8.59 -29.30
N VAL A 38 21.34 -8.18 -28.05
CA VAL A 38 22.25 -7.38 -27.25
C VAL A 38 22.92 -8.28 -26.21
N SER A 39 24.19 -8.04 -25.90
CA SER A 39 24.92 -8.85 -24.90
C SER A 39 25.49 -7.96 -23.82
N ASP A 40 25.16 -8.27 -22.58
CA ASP A 40 25.68 -7.62 -21.37
C ASP A 40 26.53 -8.58 -20.55
N VAL A 41 27.41 -8.01 -19.71
CA VAL A 41 28.28 -8.80 -18.82
C VAL A 41 27.88 -8.53 -17.37
N TYR A 42 27.32 -9.55 -16.71
CA TYR A 42 26.97 -9.52 -15.30
C TYR A 42 27.90 -10.43 -14.48
N HIS A 43 28.66 -9.85 -13.55
CA HIS A 43 29.61 -10.60 -12.71
C HIS A 43 30.58 -11.49 -13.50
N GLY A 44 31.01 -11.04 -14.68
CA GLY A 44 31.95 -11.77 -15.56
C GLY A 44 31.24 -12.83 -16.44
N VAL A 45 29.95 -12.94 -16.42
CA VAL A 45 29.16 -13.83 -17.30
C VAL A 45 28.48 -13.00 -18.39
N THR A 46 28.73 -13.37 -19.65
CA THR A 46 28.03 -12.77 -20.79
C THR A 46 26.63 -13.34 -20.90
N VAL A 47 25.64 -12.46 -20.88
CA VAL A 47 24.22 -12.78 -21.08
C VAL A 47 23.76 -12.15 -22.39
N ALA A 48 23.25 -12.96 -23.32
CA ALA A 48 22.69 -12.50 -24.58
C ALA A 48 21.17 -12.37 -24.43
N ASP A 49 20.64 -11.20 -24.72
CA ASP A 49 19.21 -10.92 -24.73
C ASP A 49 18.75 -10.66 -26.19
N PRO A 50 17.97 -11.56 -26.78
CA PRO A 50 17.46 -11.40 -28.15
C PRO A 50 16.28 -10.42 -28.23
N TYR A 51 15.74 -9.98 -27.10
CA TYR A 51 14.52 -9.16 -27.00
C TYR A 51 14.70 -7.86 -26.23
N HIS A 52 15.93 -7.44 -26.02
CA HIS A 52 16.27 -6.19 -25.30
C HIS A 52 15.54 -4.95 -25.86
N TRP A 53 15.28 -4.93 -27.18
CA TRP A 53 14.53 -3.87 -27.84
C TRP A 53 13.11 -3.65 -27.29
N LEU A 54 12.49 -4.67 -26.64
CA LEU A 54 11.17 -4.58 -26.02
C LEU A 54 11.18 -3.70 -24.74
N GLU A 55 12.34 -3.43 -24.14
CA GLU A 55 12.45 -2.60 -22.96
C GLU A 55 12.15 -1.12 -23.21
N ASN A 56 12.32 -0.66 -24.46
CA ASN A 56 12.01 0.70 -24.84
C ASN A 56 10.53 0.89 -25.17
N GLY A 57 9.69 1.01 -24.13
CA GLY A 57 8.23 1.19 -24.30
C GLY A 57 7.82 2.46 -25.06
N ALA A 58 8.73 3.43 -25.28
CA ALA A 58 8.48 4.63 -26.08
C ALA A 58 8.71 4.40 -27.59
N ASP A 59 9.34 3.28 -27.99
CA ASP A 59 9.57 2.96 -29.41
C ASP A 59 8.24 2.55 -30.08
N PRO A 60 7.84 3.20 -31.18
CA PRO A 60 6.65 2.79 -31.95
C PRO A 60 6.64 1.32 -32.35
N LYS A 61 7.80 0.69 -32.59
CA LYS A 61 7.87 -0.74 -32.91
C LYS A 61 7.44 -1.62 -31.76
N VAL A 62 7.78 -1.25 -30.53
CA VAL A 62 7.34 -1.97 -29.31
C VAL A 62 5.83 -1.82 -29.14
N HIS A 63 5.31 -0.62 -29.34
CA HIS A 63 3.87 -0.38 -29.32
C HIS A 63 3.13 -1.22 -30.38
N ASP A 64 3.59 -1.20 -31.63
CA ASP A 64 2.96 -1.94 -32.71
C ASP A 64 2.99 -3.45 -32.47
N TRP A 65 4.11 -3.97 -31.97
CA TRP A 65 4.24 -5.38 -31.57
C TRP A 65 3.25 -5.73 -30.45
N SER A 66 3.16 -4.90 -29.43
CA SER A 66 2.23 -5.09 -28.30
C SER A 66 0.77 -5.11 -28.75
N VAL A 67 0.38 -4.17 -29.62
CA VAL A 67 -0.96 -4.11 -30.20
C VAL A 67 -1.26 -5.36 -31.05
N ALA A 68 -0.29 -5.84 -31.85
CA ALA A 68 -0.45 -7.05 -32.61
C ALA A 68 -0.67 -8.30 -31.73
N GLN A 69 0.05 -8.40 -30.60
CA GLN A 69 -0.13 -9.48 -29.62
C GLN A 69 -1.51 -9.40 -28.95
N ASP A 70 -1.95 -8.19 -28.57
CA ASP A 70 -3.30 -8.00 -27.97
C ASP A 70 -4.39 -8.37 -28.98
N ASN A 71 -4.31 -7.89 -30.21
CA ASN A 71 -5.28 -8.21 -31.27
C ASN A 71 -5.41 -9.71 -31.50
N ARG A 72 -4.29 -10.44 -31.55
CA ARG A 72 -4.31 -11.90 -31.67
C ARG A 72 -5.00 -12.54 -30.46
N THR A 73 -4.64 -12.10 -29.24
CA THR A 73 -5.22 -12.61 -27.99
C THR A 73 -6.72 -12.35 -27.94
N ARG A 74 -7.16 -11.15 -28.35
CA ARG A 74 -8.58 -10.80 -28.44
C ARG A 74 -9.30 -11.68 -29.44
N ALA A 75 -8.76 -11.83 -30.63
CA ALA A 75 -9.36 -12.68 -31.65
C ALA A 75 -9.55 -14.14 -31.20
N TYR A 76 -8.55 -14.69 -30.49
CA TYR A 76 -8.64 -16.03 -29.90
C TYR A 76 -9.68 -16.11 -28.78
N LEU A 77 -9.63 -15.21 -27.81
CA LEU A 77 -10.53 -15.24 -26.66
C LEU A 77 -11.97 -14.94 -27.06
N ASP A 78 -12.21 -13.99 -27.96
CA ASP A 78 -13.54 -13.59 -28.39
C ASP A 78 -14.24 -14.69 -29.21
N ALA A 79 -13.46 -15.58 -29.85
CA ALA A 79 -13.99 -16.75 -30.54
C ALA A 79 -14.42 -17.90 -29.61
N LEU A 80 -14.08 -17.84 -28.31
CA LEU A 80 -14.48 -18.87 -27.34
C LEU A 80 -15.96 -18.74 -27.01
N ALA A 81 -16.75 -19.80 -27.25
CA ALA A 81 -18.20 -19.80 -27.00
C ALA A 81 -18.61 -19.47 -25.56
N LEU A 82 -17.75 -19.81 -24.56
CA LEU A 82 -18.01 -19.56 -23.16
C LEU A 82 -17.60 -18.15 -22.68
N ARG A 83 -16.84 -17.39 -23.47
CA ARG A 83 -16.34 -16.09 -23.04
C ARG A 83 -17.47 -15.11 -22.72
N GLN A 84 -18.40 -14.92 -23.65
CA GLN A 84 -19.50 -13.97 -23.45
C GLN A 84 -20.44 -14.37 -22.31
N PRO A 85 -20.89 -15.63 -22.20
CA PRO A 85 -21.67 -16.09 -21.04
C PRO A 85 -20.97 -15.86 -19.69
N ILE A 86 -19.65 -16.12 -19.61
CA ILE A 86 -18.87 -15.87 -18.39
C ILE A 86 -18.79 -14.37 -18.09
N TYR A 87 -18.50 -13.55 -19.09
CA TYR A 87 -18.46 -12.11 -18.96
C TYR A 87 -19.78 -11.54 -18.44
N ASP A 88 -20.90 -11.91 -19.07
CA ASP A 88 -22.23 -11.42 -18.70
C ASP A 88 -22.60 -11.84 -17.26
N HIS A 89 -22.24 -13.07 -16.89
CA HIS A 89 -22.48 -13.56 -15.53
C HIS A 89 -21.65 -12.77 -14.50
N LEU A 90 -20.35 -12.59 -14.72
CA LEU A 90 -19.48 -11.82 -13.84
C LEU A 90 -19.89 -10.36 -13.78
N PHE A 91 -20.21 -9.76 -14.92
CA PHE A 91 -20.68 -8.38 -14.97
C PHE A 91 -21.97 -8.20 -14.16
N LYS A 92 -22.93 -9.13 -14.32
CA LYS A 92 -24.17 -9.11 -13.55
C LYS A 92 -23.90 -9.21 -12.03
N LEU A 93 -23.02 -10.13 -11.61
CA LEU A 93 -22.66 -10.29 -10.21
C LEU A 93 -22.01 -9.00 -9.66
N ASN A 94 -21.07 -8.42 -10.36
CA ASN A 94 -20.39 -7.21 -9.92
C ASN A 94 -21.31 -5.97 -9.93
N ALA A 95 -22.15 -5.82 -10.96
CA ALA A 95 -23.08 -4.70 -11.05
C ALA A 95 -24.20 -4.74 -9.99
N GLN A 96 -24.49 -5.92 -9.45
CA GLN A 96 -25.50 -6.11 -8.39
C GLN A 96 -24.91 -6.06 -6.97
N THR A 97 -23.58 -5.91 -6.85
CA THR A 97 -22.93 -5.79 -5.54
C THR A 97 -23.40 -4.50 -4.84
N SER A 98 -23.77 -4.62 -3.57
CA SER A 98 -24.14 -3.44 -2.76
C SER A 98 -22.95 -2.48 -2.61
N PRO A 99 -23.24 -1.18 -2.49
CA PRO A 99 -22.22 -0.21 -2.14
C PRO A 99 -21.47 -0.62 -0.86
N SER A 100 -20.17 -0.36 -0.82
CA SER A 100 -19.33 -0.75 0.33
C SER A 100 -18.33 0.33 0.69
N TYR A 101 -17.98 0.37 1.97
CA TYR A 101 -17.00 1.29 2.54
C TYR A 101 -15.81 0.51 3.08
N SER A 102 -14.61 0.99 2.80
CA SER A 102 -13.34 0.41 3.28
C SER A 102 -12.33 1.51 3.62
N ARG A 103 -11.16 1.15 4.16
CA ARG A 103 -10.10 2.10 4.54
C ARG A 103 -10.61 3.27 5.37
N LEU A 104 -11.42 2.99 6.39
CA LEU A 104 -12.02 3.99 7.27
C LEU A 104 -10.95 4.81 8.00
N ARG A 105 -11.05 6.14 7.93
CA ARG A 105 -10.14 7.11 8.58
C ARG A 105 -10.96 8.06 9.46
N PRO A 106 -11.15 7.75 10.75
CA PRO A 106 -11.81 8.65 11.68
C PRO A 106 -10.97 9.91 11.91
N THR A 107 -11.60 11.09 11.84
CA THR A 107 -10.94 12.39 12.04
C THR A 107 -11.96 13.34 12.66
N GLY A 108 -11.79 13.67 13.94
CA GLY A 108 -12.77 14.47 14.69
C GLY A 108 -14.12 13.80 14.74
N ASP A 109 -15.15 14.44 14.22
CA ASP A 109 -16.53 13.97 14.10
C ASP A 109 -16.86 13.41 12.70
N ARG A 110 -15.87 13.31 11.83
CA ARG A 110 -15.98 12.84 10.44
C ARG A 110 -15.28 11.49 10.28
N ILE A 111 -15.75 10.67 9.35
CA ILE A 111 -15.11 9.42 8.96
C ILE A 111 -14.93 9.44 7.45
N PHE A 112 -13.70 9.47 6.99
CA PHE A 112 -13.39 9.33 5.57
C PHE A 112 -13.22 7.87 5.21
N ALA A 113 -13.68 7.49 4.01
CA ALA A 113 -13.66 6.11 3.57
C ALA A 113 -13.45 6.00 2.05
N THR A 114 -12.83 4.91 1.61
CA THR A 114 -12.97 4.48 0.23
C THR A 114 -14.37 3.95 0.03
N TYR A 115 -15.09 4.48 -0.94
CA TYR A 115 -16.48 4.16 -1.26
C TYR A 115 -16.58 3.50 -2.63
N ASN A 116 -16.96 2.24 -2.65
CA ASN A 116 -17.30 1.49 -3.85
C ASN A 116 -18.80 1.58 -4.13
N GLN A 117 -19.17 2.00 -5.32
CA GLN A 117 -20.58 2.10 -5.76
C GLN A 117 -20.72 1.49 -7.16
N PRO A 118 -20.94 0.17 -7.27
CA PRO A 118 -21.21 -0.44 -8.57
C PRO A 118 -22.45 0.18 -9.24
N PRO A 119 -22.47 0.37 -10.57
CA PRO A 119 -21.48 -0.09 -11.52
C PRO A 119 -20.33 0.90 -11.82
N LYS A 120 -20.13 1.93 -10.98
CA LYS A 120 -18.98 2.85 -11.16
C LYS A 120 -17.67 2.07 -11.20
N GLN A 121 -16.79 2.44 -12.11
CA GLN A 121 -15.56 1.72 -12.37
C GLN A 121 -14.50 1.97 -11.29
N GLN A 122 -14.34 3.23 -10.88
CA GLN A 122 -13.35 3.62 -9.91
C GLN A 122 -13.96 3.84 -8.52
N PRO A 123 -13.28 3.39 -7.44
CA PRO A 123 -13.63 3.77 -6.08
C PRO A 123 -13.51 5.28 -5.87
N MET A 124 -14.37 5.81 -4.99
CA MET A 124 -14.42 7.21 -4.60
C MET A 124 -13.94 7.39 -3.16
N ILE A 125 -13.72 8.62 -2.74
CA ILE A 125 -13.60 8.96 -1.32
C ILE A 125 -14.88 9.62 -0.86
N ALA A 126 -15.50 9.06 0.17
CA ALA A 126 -16.67 9.62 0.82
C ALA A 126 -16.37 9.99 2.28
N MET A 127 -17.11 10.96 2.78
CA MET A 127 -17.13 11.37 4.18
C MET A 127 -18.48 11.00 4.79
N LEU A 128 -18.48 10.38 5.96
CA LEU A 128 -19.64 10.05 6.79
C LEU A 128 -19.53 10.81 8.12
N GLY A 129 -20.67 11.01 8.77
CA GLY A 129 -20.74 11.43 10.16
C GLY A 129 -20.36 10.29 11.13
N ARG A 130 -20.32 10.59 12.43
CA ARG A 130 -20.03 9.59 13.50
C ARG A 130 -21.08 8.49 13.61
N ASP A 131 -22.30 8.75 13.19
CA ASP A 131 -23.39 7.78 13.14
C ASP A 131 -23.20 6.70 12.06
N VAL A 132 -22.21 6.92 11.17
CA VAL A 132 -21.87 6.01 10.06
C VAL A 132 -23.09 5.69 9.19
N ASP A 133 -24.06 6.62 9.10
CA ASP A 133 -25.24 6.45 8.25
C ASP A 133 -24.84 6.63 6.76
N PRO A 134 -24.96 5.58 5.94
CA PRO A 134 -24.66 5.67 4.51
C PRO A 134 -25.54 6.68 3.75
N ALA A 135 -26.75 6.98 4.26
CA ALA A 135 -27.65 7.95 3.63
C ALA A 135 -27.13 9.40 3.74
N THR A 136 -26.26 9.67 4.71
CA THR A 136 -25.63 10.99 4.92
C THR A 136 -24.25 11.08 4.30
N ALA A 137 -23.78 10.02 3.64
CA ALA A 137 -22.45 10.00 3.02
C ALA A 137 -22.34 11.04 1.90
N ARG A 138 -21.28 11.84 1.96
CA ARG A 138 -20.97 12.83 0.95
C ARG A 138 -19.68 12.46 0.22
N VAL A 139 -19.75 12.32 -1.10
CA VAL A 139 -18.56 12.08 -1.93
C VAL A 139 -17.71 13.36 -1.98
N ILE A 140 -16.43 13.23 -1.67
CA ILE A 140 -15.45 14.32 -1.70
C ILE A 140 -14.61 14.25 -2.97
N VAL A 141 -14.16 13.03 -3.35
CA VAL A 141 -13.37 12.81 -4.57
C VAL A 141 -14.00 11.68 -5.37
N ASP A 142 -14.35 11.95 -6.61
CA ASP A 142 -14.90 10.97 -7.57
C ASP A 142 -14.04 10.92 -8.83
N PRO A 143 -13.12 9.94 -8.96
CA PRO A 143 -12.30 9.78 -10.15
C PRO A 143 -13.12 9.59 -11.43
N ASN A 144 -14.32 8.98 -11.33
CA ASN A 144 -15.20 8.77 -12.48
C ASN A 144 -15.73 10.09 -13.08
N THR A 145 -15.75 11.17 -12.27
CA THR A 145 -16.13 12.51 -12.71
C THR A 145 -14.92 13.33 -13.14
N LEU A 146 -13.77 13.15 -12.45
CA LEU A 146 -12.52 13.83 -12.81
C LEU A 146 -11.99 13.36 -14.17
N ASP A 147 -12.14 12.08 -14.45
CA ASP A 147 -11.72 11.44 -15.70
C ASP A 147 -12.77 10.43 -16.19
N PRO A 148 -13.67 10.84 -17.09
CA PRO A 148 -14.71 9.98 -17.63
C PRO A 148 -14.20 8.75 -18.41
N THR A 149 -12.90 8.73 -18.78
CA THR A 149 -12.30 7.54 -19.41
C THR A 149 -12.05 6.41 -18.41
N GLY A 150 -12.13 6.70 -17.09
CA GLY A 150 -11.88 5.73 -16.02
C GLY A 150 -10.39 5.40 -15.83
N ALA A 151 -9.48 6.14 -16.45
CA ALA A 151 -8.05 5.88 -16.40
C ALA A 151 -7.39 6.45 -15.13
N THR A 152 -8.06 7.34 -14.39
CA THR A 152 -7.54 7.92 -13.13
C THR A 152 -7.99 7.08 -11.94
N ALA A 153 -7.05 6.74 -11.06
CA ALA A 153 -7.27 5.98 -9.83
C ALA A 153 -6.80 6.75 -8.59
N ILE A 154 -7.46 6.49 -7.45
CA ILE A 154 -7.01 6.96 -6.13
C ILE A 154 -6.05 5.92 -5.57
N ASP A 155 -4.80 6.30 -5.33
CA ASP A 155 -3.80 5.44 -4.72
C ASP A 155 -3.99 5.36 -3.21
N TRP A 156 -4.00 6.53 -2.55
CA TRP A 156 -4.24 6.67 -1.12
C TRP A 156 -4.78 8.06 -0.78
N PHE A 157 -5.26 8.22 0.46
CA PHE A 157 -5.71 9.50 0.97
C PHE A 157 -5.43 9.65 2.47
N VAL A 158 -5.21 10.88 2.91
CA VAL A 158 -4.98 11.23 4.32
C VAL A 158 -5.73 12.53 4.65
N PRO A 159 -6.73 12.50 5.54
CA PRO A 159 -7.40 13.70 6.00
C PRO A 159 -6.49 14.53 6.93
N SER A 160 -6.65 15.87 6.88
CA SER A 160 -6.00 16.78 7.83
C SER A 160 -6.52 16.55 9.27
N PRO A 161 -5.76 16.90 10.32
CA PRO A 161 -6.15 16.67 11.70
C PRO A 161 -7.52 17.26 12.08
N ASP A 162 -7.90 18.39 11.49
CA ASP A 162 -9.20 19.05 11.67
C ASP A 162 -10.31 18.53 10.71
N GLY A 163 -9.94 17.66 9.77
CA GLY A 163 -10.86 17.10 8.76
C GLY A 163 -11.36 18.10 7.72
N THR A 164 -10.74 19.28 7.59
CA THR A 164 -11.16 20.31 6.61
C THR A 164 -10.48 20.15 5.25
N LYS A 165 -9.34 19.48 5.20
CA LYS A 165 -8.58 19.17 3.99
C LYS A 165 -8.40 17.67 3.82
N LEU A 166 -8.24 17.24 2.58
CA LEU A 166 -7.96 15.87 2.22
C LEU A 166 -6.81 15.83 1.21
N ALA A 167 -5.70 15.22 1.61
CA ALA A 167 -4.59 14.93 0.72
C ALA A 167 -4.86 13.61 0.00
N VAL A 168 -4.77 13.60 -1.33
CA VAL A 168 -5.11 12.45 -2.17
C VAL A 168 -4.04 12.24 -3.23
N SER A 169 -3.47 11.04 -3.31
CA SER A 169 -2.63 10.65 -4.45
C SER A 169 -3.51 10.11 -5.57
N LEU A 170 -3.33 10.66 -6.76
CA LEU A 170 -3.99 10.24 -7.98
C LEU A 170 -2.95 9.81 -9.00
N SER A 171 -3.15 8.63 -9.61
CA SER A 171 -2.35 8.12 -10.72
C SER A 171 -3.21 7.86 -11.94
N ALA A 172 -2.60 7.87 -13.14
CA ALA A 172 -3.31 7.70 -14.38
C ALA A 172 -2.82 6.48 -15.16
N ARG A 173 -3.73 5.77 -15.83
CA ARG A 173 -3.45 4.66 -16.76
C ARG A 173 -2.66 3.51 -16.15
N GLY A 174 -2.77 3.30 -14.82
CA GLY A 174 -2.03 2.25 -14.12
C GLY A 174 -0.53 2.47 -14.04
N SER A 175 -0.06 3.71 -14.28
CA SER A 175 1.37 4.05 -14.20
C SER A 175 1.93 3.94 -12.78
N GLU A 176 1.05 4.06 -11.78
CA GLU A 176 1.42 4.19 -10.36
C GLU A 176 2.30 5.43 -10.06
N ASP A 177 2.51 6.30 -11.05
CA ASP A 177 3.18 7.60 -10.89
C ASP A 177 2.20 8.62 -10.32
N GLY A 178 1.98 8.54 -9.01
CA GLY A 178 1.01 9.39 -8.32
C GLY A 178 1.44 10.84 -8.20
N SER A 179 0.49 11.74 -8.36
CA SER A 179 0.59 13.14 -7.96
C SER A 179 -0.31 13.38 -6.75
N LEU A 180 0.18 14.15 -5.79
CA LEU A 180 -0.58 14.54 -4.62
C LEU A 180 -1.43 15.77 -4.92
N HIS A 181 -2.70 15.67 -4.60
CA HIS A 181 -3.71 16.72 -4.75
C HIS A 181 -4.33 17.04 -3.41
N ILE A 182 -4.64 18.31 -3.15
CA ILE A 182 -5.30 18.76 -1.92
C ILE A 182 -6.73 19.18 -2.25
N PHE A 183 -7.68 18.55 -1.56
CA PHE A 183 -9.10 18.87 -1.68
C PHE A 183 -9.60 19.58 -0.42
N ASP A 184 -10.42 20.60 -0.62
CA ASP A 184 -11.22 21.20 0.44
C ASP A 184 -12.44 20.33 0.70
N VAL A 185 -12.58 19.87 1.93
CA VAL A 185 -13.62 18.88 2.31
C VAL A 185 -15.02 19.51 2.25
N ASP A 186 -15.18 20.76 2.64
CA ASP A 186 -16.52 21.36 2.72
C ASP A 186 -17.10 21.70 1.34
N THR A 187 -16.26 22.07 0.39
CA THR A 187 -16.66 22.34 -1.00
C THR A 187 -16.54 21.14 -1.92
N ALA A 188 -15.82 20.09 -1.52
CA ALA A 188 -15.43 18.93 -2.34
C ALA A 188 -14.70 19.37 -3.65
N LYS A 189 -13.90 20.42 -3.57
CA LYS A 189 -13.12 20.94 -4.70
C LYS A 189 -11.63 20.85 -4.42
N GLU A 190 -10.86 20.62 -5.47
CA GLU A 190 -9.42 20.72 -5.44
C GLU A 190 -8.98 22.17 -5.18
N THR A 191 -7.95 22.35 -4.35
CA THR A 191 -7.41 23.69 -4.02
C THR A 191 -6.48 24.23 -5.10
N GLY A 192 -6.00 23.37 -6.00
CA GLY A 192 -5.04 23.69 -7.03
C GLY A 192 -3.58 23.40 -6.64
N GLU A 193 -3.35 22.92 -5.42
CA GLU A 193 -2.02 22.44 -5.00
C GLU A 193 -1.79 21.03 -5.51
N VAL A 194 -0.80 20.84 -6.41
CA VAL A 194 -0.43 19.54 -6.98
C VAL A 194 1.05 19.31 -6.84
N ILE A 195 1.43 18.20 -6.21
CA ILE A 195 2.82 17.81 -6.02
C ILE A 195 3.08 16.51 -6.81
N PRO A 196 3.94 16.54 -7.85
CA PRO A 196 4.22 15.37 -8.66
C PRO A 196 5.20 14.39 -7.96
N ARG A 197 5.29 13.17 -8.47
CA ARG A 197 6.21 12.11 -8.05
C ARG A 197 6.04 11.65 -6.59
N VAL A 198 4.81 11.68 -6.12
CA VAL A 198 4.39 11.11 -4.83
C VAL A 198 3.71 9.78 -5.12
N GLN A 199 4.51 8.79 -5.48
CA GLN A 199 4.04 7.49 -5.97
C GLN A 199 3.51 6.58 -4.87
N HIS A 200 2.72 5.58 -5.29
CA HIS A 200 2.24 4.43 -4.56
C HIS A 200 1.76 3.40 -5.61
N PRO A 201 1.67 2.10 -5.35
CA PRO A 201 1.96 1.35 -4.13
C PRO A 201 3.34 0.71 -4.12
N THR A 202 3.92 0.37 -5.28
CA THR A 202 5.17 -0.40 -5.37
C THR A 202 6.40 0.42 -5.06
N GLY A 203 6.35 1.71 -5.30
CA GLY A 203 7.43 2.62 -4.99
C GLY A 203 7.27 3.36 -3.66
N GLY A 204 6.20 3.09 -2.92
CA GLY A 204 5.88 3.78 -1.68
C GLY A 204 5.61 5.28 -1.86
N GLY A 205 4.45 5.74 -1.47
CA GLY A 205 4.11 7.16 -1.36
C GLY A 205 3.41 7.38 -0.03
N SER A 206 3.76 8.41 0.70
CA SER A 206 3.22 8.60 2.03
C SER A 206 3.16 10.06 2.43
N LEU A 207 2.21 10.37 3.32
CA LEU A 207 2.00 11.69 3.87
C LEU A 207 1.59 11.60 5.34
N ALA A 208 2.12 12.51 6.15
CA ALA A 208 1.66 12.77 7.51
C ALA A 208 1.51 14.27 7.74
N TRP A 209 0.32 14.70 8.16
CA TRP A 209 0.04 16.11 8.46
C TRP A 209 0.84 16.58 9.68
N ALA A 210 1.29 17.83 9.65
CA ALA A 210 1.75 18.51 10.85
C ALA A 210 0.59 18.63 11.85
N ALA A 211 0.90 18.58 13.15
CA ALA A 211 -0.12 18.56 14.20
C ALA A 211 -1.00 19.82 14.21
N ASP A 212 -0.46 20.96 13.77
CA ASP A 212 -1.16 22.25 13.66
C ASP A 212 -1.95 22.41 12.33
N GLY A 213 -1.87 21.43 11.43
CA GLY A 213 -2.56 21.45 10.15
C GLY A 213 -2.03 22.47 9.15
N THR A 214 -0.93 23.18 9.43
CA THR A 214 -0.39 24.23 8.55
C THR A 214 0.32 23.71 7.32
N GLY A 215 0.67 22.41 7.33
CA GLY A 215 1.37 21.72 6.25
C GLY A 215 1.46 20.23 6.53
N PHE A 216 2.25 19.56 5.74
CA PHE A 216 2.44 18.12 5.87
C PHE A 216 3.84 17.67 5.46
N TYR A 217 4.28 16.56 6.02
CA TYR A 217 5.44 15.82 5.56
C TYR A 217 4.99 14.80 4.52
N TYR A 218 5.79 14.64 3.47
CA TYR A 218 5.47 13.70 2.39
C TYR A 218 6.72 13.12 1.77
N THR A 219 6.57 12.02 1.08
CA THR A 219 7.66 11.38 0.36
C THR A 219 7.58 11.73 -1.12
N ARG A 220 8.75 11.96 -1.73
CA ARG A 220 8.87 12.29 -3.15
C ARG A 220 10.09 11.62 -3.76
N TYR A 221 9.93 11.11 -4.96
CA TYR A 221 11.03 10.67 -5.79
C TYR A 221 11.73 11.84 -6.47
N PRO A 222 12.99 11.66 -6.89
CA PRO A 222 13.71 12.70 -7.63
C PRO A 222 13.04 12.99 -8.97
N GLY A 223 13.38 14.13 -9.54
CA GLY A 223 12.93 14.58 -10.85
C GLY A 223 14.03 14.43 -11.92
N PRO A 224 13.97 15.29 -12.94
CA PRO A 224 14.90 15.26 -14.08
C PRO A 224 16.35 15.61 -13.71
N GLU A 225 16.62 15.94 -12.43
CA GLU A 225 17.97 16.08 -11.91
C GLU A 225 18.73 14.73 -11.78
N ARG A 226 18.01 13.61 -11.98
CA ARG A 226 18.58 12.27 -12.08
C ARG A 226 18.27 11.62 -13.42
N PRO A 227 19.13 10.68 -13.87
CA PRO A 227 18.85 9.86 -15.05
C PRO A 227 17.47 9.17 -14.95
N ALA A 228 16.84 8.90 -16.09
CA ALA A 228 15.50 8.33 -16.14
C ALA A 228 15.41 7.01 -15.37
N GLU A 229 16.44 6.16 -15.46
CA GLU A 229 16.54 4.88 -14.76
C GLU A 229 16.70 4.99 -13.23
N GLU A 230 16.92 6.19 -12.72
CA GLU A 230 17.04 6.46 -11.28
C GLU A 230 15.83 7.22 -10.69
N GLN A 231 14.87 7.63 -11.50
CA GLN A 231 13.75 8.46 -11.05
C GLN A 231 12.78 7.73 -10.11
N HIS A 232 12.81 6.39 -10.08
CA HIS A 232 12.02 5.56 -9.15
C HIS A 232 12.85 5.05 -7.95
N PHE A 233 14.03 5.66 -7.71
CA PHE A 233 14.91 5.38 -6.57
C PHE A 233 15.17 6.63 -5.75
N TYR A 234 15.85 6.48 -4.60
CA TYR A 234 16.27 7.60 -3.74
C TYR A 234 15.10 8.46 -3.23
N GLN A 235 14.04 7.81 -2.81
CA GLN A 235 12.90 8.49 -2.17
C GLN A 235 13.35 9.34 -0.98
N ARG A 236 12.77 10.54 -0.82
CA ARG A 236 13.12 11.51 0.22
C ARG A 236 11.89 12.05 0.90
N ILE A 237 12.08 12.56 2.11
CA ILE A 237 11.06 13.24 2.89
C ILE A 237 11.21 14.74 2.74
N TYR A 238 10.11 15.42 2.44
CA TYR A 238 9.98 16.87 2.38
C TYR A 238 8.87 17.34 3.30
N PHE A 239 8.89 18.62 3.64
CA PHE A 239 7.79 19.33 4.28
C PHE A 239 7.24 20.36 3.32
N HIS A 240 5.92 20.33 3.11
CA HIS A 240 5.15 21.28 2.33
C HIS A 240 4.32 22.16 3.26
N GLN A 241 4.44 23.47 3.10
CA GLN A 241 3.58 24.47 3.75
C GLN A 241 2.39 24.74 2.84
N LEU A 242 1.16 24.55 3.33
CA LEU A 242 -0.04 24.79 2.53
C LEU A 242 -0.05 26.20 1.92
N GLY A 243 -0.47 26.30 0.66
CA GLY A 243 -0.55 27.56 -0.07
C GLY A 243 0.77 28.06 -0.64
N THR A 244 1.85 27.25 -0.59
CA THR A 244 3.14 27.63 -1.18
C THR A 244 3.46 26.82 -2.43
N ASP A 245 4.46 27.25 -3.19
CA ASP A 245 4.95 26.50 -4.34
C ASP A 245 5.74 25.26 -3.89
N PRO A 246 5.38 24.03 -4.32
CA PRO A 246 6.10 22.81 -4.00
C PRO A 246 7.58 22.79 -4.43
N ALA A 247 7.98 23.67 -5.35
CA ALA A 247 9.40 23.84 -5.71
C ALA A 247 10.25 24.38 -4.55
N GLY A 248 9.62 25.10 -3.60
CA GLY A 248 10.25 25.63 -2.40
C GLY A 248 10.20 24.71 -1.17
N ASP A 249 9.71 23.49 -1.30
CA ASP A 249 9.51 22.60 -0.17
C ASP A 249 10.81 22.28 0.59
N THR A 250 10.68 22.27 1.91
CA THR A 250 11.81 22.03 2.80
C THR A 250 12.23 20.55 2.76
N TYR A 251 13.48 20.27 2.37
CA TYR A 251 14.07 18.94 2.52
C TYR A 251 14.20 18.57 4.01
N VAL A 252 13.76 17.34 4.38
CA VAL A 252 13.78 16.86 5.76
C VAL A 252 14.78 15.72 5.95
N ALA A 253 14.68 14.64 5.18
CA ALA A 253 15.55 13.47 5.30
C ALA A 253 15.60 12.63 4.01
N GLY A 254 16.54 11.67 3.94
CA GLY A 254 16.59 10.64 2.89
C GLY A 254 17.88 10.58 2.09
N ARG A 255 18.85 11.49 2.32
CA ARG A 255 20.14 11.41 1.57
C ARG A 255 20.92 10.13 1.85
N ASP A 256 20.84 9.67 3.09
CA ASP A 256 21.61 8.51 3.59
C ASP A 256 20.73 7.25 3.67
N PHE A 257 19.51 7.29 3.11
CA PHE A 257 18.66 6.11 3.02
C PHE A 257 19.10 5.19 1.88
N PRO A 258 18.79 3.90 1.92
CA PRO A 258 19.09 2.99 0.82
C PRO A 258 18.56 3.51 -0.52
N LYS A 259 19.25 3.18 -1.63
CA LYS A 259 18.80 3.52 -2.98
C LYS A 259 17.35 3.09 -3.23
N VAL A 260 16.99 1.90 -2.74
CA VAL A 260 15.67 1.24 -2.89
C VAL A 260 14.72 1.54 -1.73
N ALA A 261 14.98 2.58 -0.93
CA ALA A 261 14.17 2.87 0.25
C ALA A 261 12.72 3.14 -0.13
N GLU A 262 11.82 2.50 0.62
CA GLU A 262 10.39 2.80 0.64
C GLU A 262 10.02 3.39 2.01
N ILE A 263 9.38 4.56 2.01
CA ILE A 263 9.18 5.32 3.23
C ILE A 263 7.70 5.46 3.52
N ALA A 264 7.28 4.96 4.68
CA ALA A 264 5.94 5.20 5.22
C ALA A 264 6.01 6.25 6.34
N LEU A 265 5.20 7.29 6.23
CA LEU A 265 5.02 8.31 7.25
C LEU A 265 3.71 8.07 7.99
N ASP A 266 3.75 8.06 9.29
CA ASP A 266 2.56 7.89 10.12
C ASP A 266 2.59 8.85 11.33
N ASN A 267 1.45 9.44 11.65
CA ASN A 267 1.25 10.19 12.86
C ASN A 267 -0.04 9.72 13.56
N HIS A 268 0.09 9.32 14.79
CA HIS A 268 -1.08 9.09 15.61
C HIS A 268 -1.80 10.41 15.86
N GLN A 269 -3.14 10.43 15.82
CA GLN A 269 -3.97 11.65 15.88
C GLN A 269 -3.64 12.60 17.05
N ASN A 270 -3.07 12.08 18.13
CA ASN A 270 -2.70 12.87 19.32
C ASN A 270 -1.18 12.98 19.51
N SER A 271 -0.38 12.48 18.56
CA SER A 271 1.08 12.51 18.66
C SER A 271 1.63 13.81 18.05
N ARG A 272 2.61 14.41 18.74
CA ARG A 272 3.36 15.56 18.23
C ARG A 272 4.56 15.17 17.38
N VAL A 273 4.74 13.89 17.15
CA VAL A 273 5.83 13.36 16.35
C VAL A 273 5.30 12.50 15.21
N ILE A 274 6.03 12.49 14.12
CA ILE A 274 5.76 11.63 12.98
C ILE A 274 6.77 10.49 13.01
N VAL A 275 6.30 9.28 12.84
CA VAL A 275 7.14 8.10 12.65
C VAL A 275 7.39 7.92 11.16
N ALA A 276 8.66 7.91 10.76
CA ALA A 276 9.06 7.51 9.42
C ALA A 276 9.64 6.08 9.49
N ALA A 277 8.95 5.13 8.87
CA ALA A 277 9.43 3.77 8.68
C ALA A 277 10.09 3.69 7.30
N VAL A 278 11.37 3.37 7.26
CA VAL A 278 12.17 3.25 6.06
C VAL A 278 12.46 1.78 5.82
N ALA A 279 11.85 1.19 4.80
CA ALA A 279 12.13 -0.17 4.37
C ALA A 279 13.38 -0.20 3.48
N ASN A 280 14.14 -1.29 3.54
CA ASN A 280 15.23 -1.56 2.61
C ASN A 280 14.68 -2.39 1.43
N GLY A 281 13.83 -1.77 0.61
CA GLY A 281 13.03 -2.45 -0.40
C GLY A 281 12.14 -3.54 0.21
N ASP A 282 11.82 -4.58 -0.55
CA ASP A 282 10.91 -5.68 -0.17
C ASP A 282 11.50 -6.67 0.86
N GLY A 283 12.71 -6.44 1.35
CA GLY A 283 13.44 -7.39 2.23
C GLY A 283 12.82 -7.57 3.62
N GLY A 284 11.85 -6.75 4.01
CA GLY A 284 11.21 -6.80 5.33
C GLY A 284 12.08 -6.26 6.47
N GLU A 285 13.15 -5.57 6.15
CA GLU A 285 14.04 -4.86 7.07
C GLU A 285 13.68 -3.39 7.15
N PHE A 286 13.56 -2.86 8.37
CA PHE A 286 13.12 -1.49 8.60
C PHE A 286 14.07 -0.73 9.53
N ALA A 287 14.35 0.53 9.18
CA ALA A 287 14.88 1.53 10.10
C ALA A 287 13.77 2.56 10.40
N HIS A 288 13.70 3.04 11.64
CA HIS A 288 12.65 3.98 12.03
C HIS A 288 13.26 5.29 12.54
N TYR A 289 12.60 6.38 12.18
CA TYR A 289 12.97 7.73 12.56
C TYR A 289 11.77 8.47 13.14
N LEU A 290 12.02 9.40 14.05
CA LEU A 290 11.03 10.38 14.49
C LEU A 290 11.32 11.72 13.81
N ILE A 291 10.26 12.37 13.34
CA ILE A 291 10.29 13.75 12.90
C ILE A 291 9.51 14.56 13.93
N GLY A 292 10.21 15.41 14.62
CA GLY A 292 9.66 16.29 15.66
C GLY A 292 9.57 17.75 15.23
N PRO A 293 9.26 18.66 16.17
CA PRO A 293 9.19 20.08 15.90
C PRO A 293 10.44 20.64 15.23
N GLY A 294 10.26 21.60 14.31
CA GLY A 294 11.35 22.21 13.54
C GLY A 294 12.04 21.22 12.57
N HIS A 295 11.32 20.20 12.10
CA HIS A 295 11.81 19.17 11.17
C HIS A 295 12.98 18.35 11.73
N ARG A 296 13.12 18.29 13.06
CA ARG A 296 14.21 17.53 13.69
C ARG A 296 14.00 16.03 13.49
N VAL A 297 14.96 15.39 12.85
CA VAL A 297 14.96 13.94 12.61
C VAL A 297 15.84 13.23 13.63
N THR A 298 15.29 12.18 14.27
CA THR A 298 16.02 11.36 15.24
C THR A 298 15.84 9.88 14.87
N GLN A 299 16.94 9.16 14.66
CA GLN A 299 16.89 7.72 14.40
C GLN A 299 16.53 6.97 15.68
N VAL A 300 15.52 6.10 15.60
CA VAL A 300 15.03 5.25 16.70
C VAL A 300 15.61 3.85 16.60
N THR A 301 15.50 3.23 15.41
CA THR A 301 15.97 1.87 15.17
C THR A 301 16.76 1.82 13.87
N ARG A 302 17.57 0.76 13.74
CA ARG A 302 18.35 0.43 12.55
C ARG A 302 17.80 -0.84 11.93
N PHE A 303 18.21 -1.17 10.70
CA PHE A 303 17.80 -2.39 10.01
C PHE A 303 18.14 -3.66 10.81
N GLU A 304 19.33 -3.71 11.41
CA GLU A 304 19.81 -4.84 12.21
C GLU A 304 19.05 -5.06 13.54
N ASP A 305 18.28 -4.10 14.01
CA ASP A 305 17.52 -4.20 15.28
C ASP A 305 16.27 -5.09 15.16
N GLN A 306 15.93 -5.54 13.94
CA GLN A 306 14.79 -6.43 13.66
C GLN A 306 13.46 -5.90 14.22
N ILE A 307 13.26 -4.59 14.15
CA ILE A 307 11.99 -3.94 14.49
C ILE A 307 11.13 -3.86 13.24
N THR A 308 9.95 -4.46 13.27
CA THR A 308 9.05 -4.54 12.11
C THR A 308 7.96 -3.47 12.10
N ALA A 309 7.71 -2.81 13.23
CA ALA A 309 6.76 -1.72 13.32
C ALA A 309 7.08 -0.81 14.51
N VAL A 310 6.83 0.49 14.34
CA VAL A 310 6.86 1.50 15.41
C VAL A 310 5.63 2.38 15.27
N VAL A 311 4.92 2.60 16.38
CA VAL A 311 3.76 3.49 16.44
C VAL A 311 3.94 4.44 17.60
N ALA A 312 3.69 5.73 17.39
CA ALA A 312 3.66 6.72 18.46
C ALA A 312 2.28 6.70 19.15
N GLY A 313 2.26 6.46 20.46
CA GLY A 313 1.03 6.45 21.25
C GLY A 313 0.64 7.84 21.75
N PRO A 314 -0.63 8.03 22.17
CA PRO A 314 -1.12 9.29 22.75
C PRO A 314 -0.55 9.59 24.14
N ASP A 315 0.18 8.65 24.73
CA ASP A 315 0.80 8.70 26.05
C ASP A 315 2.29 9.08 25.99
N ASP A 316 2.73 9.70 24.90
CA ASP A 316 4.13 10.08 24.62
C ASP A 316 5.11 8.89 24.69
N ASN A 317 4.63 7.68 24.34
CA ASN A 317 5.47 6.50 24.19
C ASN A 317 5.42 5.97 22.77
N LEU A 318 6.53 5.36 22.36
CA LEU A 318 6.63 4.54 21.16
C LEU A 318 6.36 3.08 21.54
N TYR A 319 5.56 2.41 20.72
CA TYR A 319 5.30 0.99 20.80
C TYR A 319 5.93 0.31 19.59
N LEU A 320 6.81 -0.68 19.85
CA LEU A 320 7.61 -1.33 18.82
C LEU A 320 7.33 -2.83 18.81
N ILE A 321 7.27 -3.40 17.62
CA ILE A 321 7.24 -4.86 17.44
C ILE A 321 8.63 -5.32 17.04
N SER A 322 9.27 -6.13 17.89
CA SER A 322 10.60 -6.68 17.66
C SER A 322 10.56 -8.17 17.41
N ARG A 323 11.33 -8.64 16.42
CA ARG A 323 11.60 -10.05 16.17
C ARG A 323 12.96 -10.50 16.72
N HIS A 324 13.77 -9.57 17.23
CA HIS A 324 15.08 -9.89 17.80
C HIS A 324 14.94 -10.85 18.99
N ASN A 325 15.52 -12.05 18.87
CA ASN A 325 15.38 -13.15 19.85
C ASN A 325 13.92 -13.47 20.24
N ALA A 326 12.96 -13.24 19.33
CA ALA A 326 11.54 -13.46 19.54
C ALA A 326 10.84 -13.86 18.23
N PRO A 327 10.87 -15.16 17.83
CA PRO A 327 10.29 -15.62 16.56
C PRO A 327 8.80 -15.29 16.39
N HIS A 328 8.07 -15.22 17.50
CA HIS A 328 6.65 -14.84 17.53
C HIS A 328 6.39 -13.36 17.77
N GLY A 329 7.46 -12.52 17.74
CA GLY A 329 7.40 -11.11 18.06
C GLY A 329 7.30 -10.81 19.56
N LYS A 330 7.80 -9.64 19.96
CA LYS A 330 7.65 -9.04 21.31
C LYS A 330 7.28 -7.57 21.15
N LEU A 331 6.45 -7.08 22.07
CA LEU A 331 6.10 -5.67 22.17
C LEU A 331 7.08 -4.95 23.10
N LEU A 332 7.65 -3.86 22.62
CA LEU A 332 8.52 -2.98 23.39
C LEU A 332 7.88 -1.61 23.52
N ARG A 333 8.27 -0.85 24.55
CA ARG A 333 7.82 0.53 24.76
C ARG A 333 9.02 1.42 25.12
N LEU A 334 9.14 2.54 24.42
CA LEU A 334 10.15 3.57 24.65
C LEU A 334 9.48 4.93 24.83
N PRO A 335 9.98 5.83 25.69
CA PRO A 335 9.47 7.20 25.73
C PRO A 335 9.91 7.96 24.47
N VAL A 336 9.02 8.80 23.93
CA VAL A 336 9.33 9.68 22.78
C VAL A 336 10.49 10.63 23.11
N SER A 337 10.61 11.05 24.36
CA SER A 337 11.68 11.96 24.84
C SER A 337 13.08 11.33 24.85
N ASP A 338 13.17 9.98 24.89
CA ASP A 338 14.44 9.22 24.84
C ASP A 338 14.24 7.96 24.00
N PRO A 339 14.15 8.11 22.67
CA PRO A 339 13.82 7.02 21.77
C PRO A 339 14.99 6.07 21.45
N GLY A 340 16.11 6.19 22.13
CA GLY A 340 17.33 5.43 21.87
C GLY A 340 17.15 3.93 22.10
N PHE A 341 16.93 3.17 21.04
CA PHE A 341 16.72 1.70 21.07
C PHE A 341 17.95 0.94 21.57
N GLY A 342 19.16 1.37 21.23
CA GLY A 342 20.41 0.67 21.52
C GLY A 342 20.75 0.46 23.02
N ALA A 343 20.02 1.11 23.92
CA ALA A 343 20.18 0.93 25.37
C ALA A 343 19.27 -0.15 25.96
N CYS A 344 18.18 -0.52 25.27
CA CYS A 344 17.15 -1.41 25.79
C CYS A 344 17.45 -2.90 25.58
N ASP A 345 18.15 -3.25 24.51
CA ASP A 345 18.33 -4.67 24.09
C ASP A 345 19.61 -5.32 24.66
N ARG A 346 20.59 -4.53 25.09
CA ARG A 346 21.88 -5.08 25.56
C ARG A 346 21.87 -5.67 26.98
N ASN A 347 20.82 -5.44 27.78
CA ASN A 347 20.82 -5.80 29.22
C ASN A 347 19.57 -6.53 29.75
N HIS A 348 18.66 -7.04 28.91
CA HIS A 348 17.47 -7.70 29.44
C HIS A 348 17.32 -9.15 28.97
N SER A 349 17.83 -10.07 29.83
CA SER A 349 17.26 -11.41 29.96
C SER A 349 15.79 -11.30 30.40
N PRO A 350 14.86 -12.09 29.85
CA PRO A 350 13.44 -11.99 30.20
C PRO A 350 13.24 -12.40 31.67
N ARG A 351 13.10 -11.43 32.57
CA ARG A 351 12.58 -11.69 33.92
C ARG A 351 11.13 -12.15 33.78
N ARG A 352 10.87 -13.41 34.09
CA ARG A 352 9.53 -13.96 34.26
C ARG A 352 8.80 -13.20 35.37
N THR A 353 7.96 -12.27 35.01
CA THR A 353 7.02 -11.67 35.99
C THR A 353 5.88 -12.68 36.21
N ARG A 354 5.88 -13.37 37.37
CA ARG A 354 4.73 -14.18 37.80
C ARG A 354 3.56 -13.23 38.05
N VAL A 355 2.56 -13.29 37.21
CA VAL A 355 1.24 -12.70 37.50
C VAL A 355 0.51 -13.71 38.39
N ALA A 356 0.38 -13.40 39.67
CA ALA A 356 -0.52 -14.10 40.56
C ALA A 356 -1.96 -13.67 40.24
N GLY A 357 -2.80 -14.64 39.86
CA GLY A 357 -4.22 -14.39 39.64
C GLY A 357 -4.86 -15.39 38.69
N ARG A 358 -5.29 -16.56 39.24
CA ARG A 358 -6.14 -17.48 38.50
C ARG A 358 -7.55 -16.89 38.37
N ARG A 359 -8.00 -16.53 37.15
CA ARG A 359 -9.43 -16.59 36.77
C ARG A 359 -9.56 -17.31 35.45
N ARG A 360 -10.44 -18.31 35.43
CA ARG A 360 -10.80 -19.12 34.27
C ARG A 360 -11.50 -18.21 33.23
N VAL A 361 -10.88 -18.05 32.06
CA VAL A 361 -11.54 -17.50 30.86
C VAL A 361 -11.85 -18.69 29.95
N ARG A 362 -13.10 -18.78 29.52
CA ARG A 362 -13.56 -19.80 28.55
C ARG A 362 -12.79 -19.64 27.24
N ARG A 363 -12.28 -20.73 26.72
CA ARG A 363 -11.56 -20.79 25.45
C ARG A 363 -12.54 -20.61 24.30
N HIS A 364 -12.26 -19.63 23.42
CA HIS A 364 -12.63 -19.69 22.01
C HIS A 364 -11.40 -20.15 21.21
N PRO A 365 -11.57 -21.03 20.20
CA PRO A 365 -10.45 -21.53 19.40
C PRO A 365 -10.09 -20.50 18.32
N GLY A 366 -8.89 -19.99 18.35
CA GLY A 366 -8.32 -19.15 17.29
C GLY A 366 -7.57 -17.92 17.83
N GLY A 367 -6.24 -17.99 17.88
CA GLY A 367 -5.37 -16.84 18.10
C GLY A 367 -4.69 -16.81 19.48
N GLY A 368 -3.55 -17.47 19.59
CA GLY A 368 -2.71 -17.39 20.78
C GLY A 368 -1.91 -16.09 20.80
N TYR A 369 -2.25 -15.16 21.67
CA TYR A 369 -1.39 -14.03 22.01
C TYR A 369 -0.38 -14.48 23.08
N THR A 370 0.90 -14.40 22.77
CA THR A 370 1.98 -14.60 23.75
C THR A 370 2.20 -13.31 24.53
N LYS A 371 2.45 -13.44 25.84
CA LYS A 371 2.70 -12.34 26.79
C LYS A 371 3.88 -11.47 26.31
N GLY A 372 3.63 -10.20 25.99
CA GLY A 372 4.66 -9.25 25.60
C GLY A 372 5.56 -8.85 26.78
N ALA A 373 6.86 -8.75 26.54
CA ALA A 373 7.81 -8.15 27.47
C ALA A 373 7.75 -6.60 27.29
N ILE A 374 7.57 -5.88 28.40
CA ILE A 374 7.61 -4.42 28.39
C ILE A 374 9.02 -4.01 28.84
N CYS A 375 9.76 -3.31 27.98
CA CYS A 375 11.04 -2.69 28.31
C CYS A 375 10.78 -1.27 28.84
N ALA A 376 11.17 -0.98 30.06
CA ALA A 376 11.17 0.36 30.63
C ALA A 376 12.59 0.68 31.14
N ARG A 377 13.14 1.84 30.75
CA ARG A 377 14.43 2.31 31.25
C ARG A 377 14.32 2.68 32.75
N ALA A 378 15.18 2.14 33.56
CA ALA A 378 15.23 2.46 34.99
C ALA A 378 15.86 3.86 35.15
N GLY A 379 15.04 4.84 35.40
CA GLY A 379 15.45 6.24 35.64
C GLY A 379 14.36 7.06 36.33
N GLY A 380 13.32 6.46 36.84
CA GLY A 380 12.24 7.10 37.60
C GLY A 380 11.61 6.13 38.58
N ARG A 381 11.24 6.62 39.74
CA ARG A 381 10.58 5.83 40.80
C ARG A 381 9.40 5.03 40.26
N PRO A 382 9.13 3.81 40.77
CA PRO A 382 8.04 2.98 40.25
C PRO A 382 6.69 3.67 40.52
N VAL A 383 5.98 3.99 39.44
CA VAL A 383 4.58 4.40 39.53
C VAL A 383 3.75 3.12 39.64
N ALA A 384 3.00 3.01 40.74
CA ALA A 384 2.09 1.91 41.01
C ALA A 384 1.06 1.80 39.87
N GLY A 385 0.98 0.61 39.25
CA GLY A 385 0.08 0.33 38.16
C GLY A 385 -1.38 0.45 38.56
N ARG A 386 -2.12 1.37 37.94
CA ARG A 386 -3.59 1.33 37.90
C ARG A 386 -4.03 0.36 36.81
N THR A 387 -4.74 -0.67 37.23
CA THR A 387 -5.47 -1.62 36.37
C THR A 387 -6.55 -0.87 35.58
N LEU A 388 -6.48 -0.91 34.26
CA LEU A 388 -7.63 -0.60 33.41
C LEU A 388 -8.64 -1.75 33.50
N ARG A 389 -9.84 -1.44 33.89
CA ARG A 389 -11.02 -2.32 33.77
C ARG A 389 -11.65 -2.14 32.39
N PRO A 390 -12.35 -3.16 31.88
CA PRO A 390 -12.91 -3.22 30.52
C PRO A 390 -13.94 -2.16 30.21
#